data_6da0ad24316be1b6dd6add057f1c49d4
#
_entry.id   6da0ad24316be1b6dd6add057f1c49d4
#
_cell.length_a   1.000
_cell.length_b   1.000
_cell.length_c   1.000
_cell.angle_alpha   90.00
_cell.angle_beta   90.00
_cell.angle_gamma   90.00
#
_symmetry.space_group_name_H-M   'P 1'
#
loop_
_entity.id
_entity.type
_entity.pdbx_description
1 polymer ?
#
loop_
_entity_poly.entity_id
_entity_poly.type
_entity_poly.pdbx_seq_one_letter_code
_entity_poly.pdbx_strand_id
1 'polypeptide(L)'
;LTGEEFERIKRLGGFAMTLQVDATFLDIVKGLKEDAIRDWTFSKSPDEREIAYRDLQAVGRLQAKLKTLADNYTAEVTRLESEKKQIERMRRQREAAERA
;
A
#
# COMPACT_ATOMS: atom_id res chain seq x y z
N LEU A 1 11.89 10.64 11.13
CA LEU A 1 11.60 9.21 10.90
C LEU A 1 12.70 8.37 11.54
N THR A 2 12.34 7.48 12.45
CA THR A 2 13.31 6.58 13.10
C THR A 2 13.61 5.37 12.21
N GLY A 3 14.71 4.65 12.51
CA GLY A 3 15.05 3.41 11.83
C GLY A 3 13.97 2.34 11.98
N GLU A 4 13.35 2.25 13.16
CA GLU A 4 12.25 1.31 13.41
C GLU A 4 11.00 1.65 12.60
N GLU A 5 10.66 2.93 12.49
CA GLU A 5 9.55 3.40 11.68
C GLU A 5 9.77 3.07 10.21
N PHE A 6 10.97 3.29 9.69
CA PHE A 6 11.32 2.97 8.31
C PHE A 6 11.23 1.47 8.06
N GLU A 7 11.75 0.63 8.95
CA GLU A 7 11.67 -0.82 8.81
C GLU A 7 10.23 -1.32 8.82
N ARG A 8 9.37 -0.71 9.62
CA ARG A 8 7.94 -1.02 9.62
C ARG A 8 7.28 -0.66 8.29
N ILE A 9 7.53 0.55 7.80
CA ILE A 9 6.99 1.02 6.51
C ILE A 9 7.45 0.10 5.39
N LYS A 10 8.72 -0.30 5.37
CA LYS A 10 9.30 -1.21 4.40
C LYS A 10 8.64 -2.59 4.44
N ARG A 11 8.50 -3.16 5.62
CA ARG A 11 7.92 -4.49 5.80
C ARG A 11 6.45 -4.52 5.36
N LEU A 12 5.65 -3.59 5.87
CA LEU A 12 4.22 -3.53 5.56
C LEU A 12 3.99 -3.10 4.10
N GLY A 13 4.71 -2.10 3.63
CA GLY A 13 4.58 -1.59 2.27
C GLY A 13 5.06 -2.59 1.23
N GLY A 14 6.18 -3.26 1.48
CA GLY A 14 6.70 -4.30 0.58
C GLY A 14 5.74 -5.48 0.45
N PHE A 15 5.16 -5.93 1.57
CA PHE A 15 4.16 -6.99 1.56
C PHE A 15 2.89 -6.54 0.82
N ALA A 16 2.43 -5.31 1.09
CA ALA A 16 1.26 -4.75 0.41
C ALA A 16 1.47 -4.66 -1.11
N MET A 17 2.65 -4.25 -1.57
CA MET A 17 2.98 -4.22 -2.99
C MET A 17 2.88 -5.61 -3.62
N THR A 18 3.38 -6.62 -2.93
CA THR A 18 3.31 -8.01 -3.39
C THR A 18 1.86 -8.48 -3.52
N LEU A 19 1.04 -8.20 -2.50
CA LEU A 19 -0.38 -8.62 -2.52
C LEU A 19 -1.17 -7.92 -3.62
N GLN A 20 -0.91 -6.65 -3.88
CA GLN A 20 -1.65 -5.90 -4.90
C GLN A 20 -1.51 -6.47 -6.31
N VAL A 21 -0.45 -7.23 -6.58
CA VAL A 21 -0.20 -7.85 -7.89
C VAL A 21 -0.27 -9.37 -7.85
N ASP A 22 -0.57 -9.95 -6.71
CA ASP A 22 -0.68 -11.40 -6.54
C ASP A 22 -2.02 -11.89 -7.08
N ALA A 23 -1.98 -12.73 -8.13
CA ALA A 23 -3.18 -13.20 -8.80
C ALA A 23 -4.10 -13.99 -7.86
N THR A 24 -3.53 -14.82 -6.98
CA THR A 24 -4.30 -15.63 -6.03
C THR A 24 -5.00 -14.75 -5.01
N PHE A 25 -4.31 -13.76 -4.46
CA PHE A 25 -4.90 -12.81 -3.53
C PHE A 25 -6.03 -12.01 -4.20
N LEU A 26 -5.81 -11.54 -5.42
CA LEU A 26 -6.83 -10.78 -6.17
C LEU A 26 -8.06 -11.64 -6.47
N ASP A 27 -7.88 -12.91 -6.76
CA ASP A 27 -9.00 -13.84 -6.96
C ASP A 27 -9.80 -14.06 -5.67
N ILE A 28 -9.12 -14.18 -4.53
CA ILE A 28 -9.79 -14.29 -3.23
C ILE A 28 -10.61 -13.03 -2.92
N VAL A 29 -10.03 -11.85 -3.14
CA VAL A 29 -10.72 -10.57 -2.92
C VAL A 29 -11.94 -10.45 -3.84
N LYS A 30 -11.78 -10.81 -5.11
CA LYS A 30 -12.89 -10.82 -6.07
C LYS A 30 -14.02 -11.74 -5.62
N GLY A 31 -13.67 -12.93 -5.15
CA GLY A 31 -14.63 -13.90 -4.61
C GLY A 31 -15.40 -13.36 -3.41
N LEU A 32 -14.72 -12.69 -2.48
CA LEU A 32 -15.36 -12.08 -1.32
C LEU A 32 -16.34 -10.98 -1.72
N LYS A 33 -15.97 -10.15 -2.70
CA LYS A 33 -16.86 -9.11 -3.23
C LYS A 33 -18.09 -9.71 -3.91
N GLU A 34 -17.91 -10.74 -4.72
CA GLU A 34 -18.99 -11.44 -5.39
C GLU A 34 -19.95 -12.07 -4.38
N ASP A 35 -19.42 -12.68 -3.32
CA ASP A 35 -20.21 -13.26 -2.24
C ASP A 35 -21.05 -12.19 -1.53
N ALA A 36 -20.45 -11.06 -1.21
CA ALA A 36 -21.17 -9.95 -0.55
C ALA A 36 -22.28 -9.38 -1.45
N ILE A 37 -22.01 -9.21 -2.74
CA ILE A 37 -23.00 -8.73 -3.69
C ILE A 37 -24.15 -9.74 -3.84
N ARG A 38 -23.83 -11.03 -3.89
CA ARG A 38 -24.85 -12.08 -3.95
C ARG A 38 -25.71 -12.08 -2.69
N ASP A 39 -25.10 -12.00 -1.52
CA ASP A 39 -25.80 -11.96 -0.24
C ASP A 39 -26.72 -10.73 -0.16
N TRP A 40 -26.26 -9.58 -0.64
CA TRP A 40 -27.06 -8.37 -0.71
C TRP A 40 -28.24 -8.55 -1.66
N THR A 41 -28.00 -9.11 -2.85
CA THR A 41 -29.03 -9.30 -3.90
C THR A 41 -30.14 -10.22 -3.42
N PHE A 42 -29.80 -11.29 -2.70
CA PHE A 42 -30.75 -12.30 -2.23
C PHE A 42 -31.15 -12.12 -0.77
N SER A 43 -30.83 -10.99 -0.17
CA SER A 43 -31.21 -10.70 1.21
C SER A 43 -32.71 -10.61 1.38
N LYS A 44 -33.21 -11.15 2.51
CA LYS A 44 -34.65 -11.19 2.82
C LYS A 44 -35.08 -10.15 3.85
N SER A 45 -34.12 -9.41 4.40
CA SER A 45 -34.38 -8.41 5.42
C SER A 45 -33.41 -7.24 5.30
N PRO A 46 -33.78 -6.04 5.84
CA PRO A 46 -32.84 -4.93 5.94
C PRO A 46 -31.56 -5.27 6.70
N ASP A 47 -31.65 -6.09 7.74
CA ASP A 47 -30.49 -6.49 8.55
C ASP A 47 -29.50 -7.34 7.73
N GLU A 48 -30.00 -8.30 6.95
CA GLU A 48 -29.16 -9.09 6.05
C GLU A 48 -28.47 -8.21 5.01
N ARG A 49 -29.17 -7.24 4.46
CA ARG A 49 -28.62 -6.30 3.48
C ARG A 49 -27.51 -5.45 4.12
N GLU A 50 -27.72 -5.00 5.34
CA GLU A 50 -26.73 -4.19 6.06
C GLU A 50 -25.46 -4.99 6.31
N ILE A 51 -25.57 -6.25 6.70
CA ILE A 51 -24.41 -7.12 6.92
C ILE A 51 -23.62 -7.31 5.61
N ALA A 52 -24.31 -7.62 4.51
CA ALA A 52 -23.67 -7.78 3.20
C ALA A 52 -22.98 -6.50 2.73
N TYR A 53 -23.59 -5.35 2.96
CA TYR A 53 -22.99 -4.06 2.64
C TYR A 53 -21.74 -3.77 3.46
N ARG A 54 -21.77 -4.07 4.75
CA ARG A 54 -20.61 -3.93 5.63
C ARG A 54 -19.46 -4.84 5.21
N ASP A 55 -19.76 -6.07 4.81
CA ASP A 55 -18.76 -7.02 4.32
C ASP A 55 -18.07 -6.46 3.06
N LEU A 56 -18.84 -5.93 2.12
CA LEU A 56 -18.30 -5.31 0.92
C LEU A 56 -17.41 -4.10 1.25
N GLN A 57 -17.84 -3.26 2.17
CA GLN A 57 -17.05 -2.12 2.64
C GLN A 57 -15.75 -2.56 3.31
N ALA A 58 -15.78 -3.63 4.10
CA ALA A 58 -14.58 -4.15 4.78
C ALA A 58 -13.53 -4.61 3.78
N VAL A 59 -13.93 -5.30 2.71
CA VAL A 59 -13.02 -5.70 1.63
C VAL A 59 -12.42 -4.47 0.94
N GLY A 60 -13.22 -3.45 0.68
CA GLY A 60 -12.75 -2.19 0.10
C GLY A 60 -11.74 -1.48 1.00
N ARG A 61 -11.97 -1.48 2.30
CA ARG A 61 -11.04 -0.90 3.28
C ARG A 61 -9.71 -1.64 3.31
N LEU A 62 -9.74 -2.97 3.22
CA LEU A 62 -8.51 -3.76 3.13
C LEU A 62 -7.68 -3.36 1.91
N GLN A 63 -8.32 -3.28 0.75
CA GLN A 63 -7.65 -2.89 -0.48
C GLN A 63 -7.08 -1.47 -0.40
N ALA A 64 -7.85 -0.52 0.15
CA ALA A 64 -7.42 0.86 0.34
C ALA A 64 -6.23 0.93 1.31
N LYS A 65 -6.24 0.13 2.38
CA LYS A 65 -5.13 0.08 3.34
C LYS A 65 -3.85 -0.46 2.69
N LEU A 66 -3.96 -1.52 1.89
CA LEU A 66 -2.82 -2.07 1.16
C LEU A 66 -2.22 -1.02 0.21
N LYS A 67 -3.08 -0.29 -0.51
CA LYS A 67 -2.62 0.78 -1.40
C LYS A 67 -1.87 1.86 -0.62
N THR A 68 -2.42 2.30 0.50
CA THR A 68 -1.79 3.32 1.36
C THR A 68 -0.42 2.85 1.86
N LEU A 69 -0.32 1.62 2.34
CA LEU A 69 0.94 1.06 2.82
C LEU A 69 1.99 0.97 1.70
N ALA A 70 1.59 0.55 0.51
CA ALA A 70 2.47 0.48 -0.65
C ALA A 70 2.94 1.87 -1.08
N ASP A 71 2.03 2.84 -1.14
CA ASP A 71 2.34 4.22 -1.53
C ASP A 71 3.28 4.89 -0.52
N ASN A 72 3.08 4.66 0.78
CA ASN A 72 3.96 5.19 1.82
C ASN A 72 5.39 4.65 1.69
N TYR A 73 5.53 3.37 1.41
CA TYR A 73 6.85 2.76 1.17
C TYR A 73 7.52 3.37 -0.05
N THR A 74 6.79 3.47 -1.16
CA THR A 74 7.30 4.05 -2.41
C THR A 74 7.74 5.50 -2.20
N ALA A 75 6.96 6.29 -1.47
CA ALA A 75 7.28 7.67 -1.15
C ALA A 75 8.58 7.78 -0.34
N GLU A 76 8.77 6.91 0.67
CA GLU A 76 9.99 6.91 1.49
C GLU A 76 11.22 6.50 0.69
N VAL A 77 11.11 5.48 -0.17
CA VAL A 77 12.21 5.07 -1.05
C VAL A 77 12.61 6.21 -1.98
N THR A 78 11.64 6.89 -2.59
CA THR A 78 11.88 8.03 -3.48
C THR A 78 12.58 9.17 -2.74
N ARG A 79 12.14 9.47 -1.52
CA ARG A 79 12.75 10.51 -0.68
C ARG A 79 14.21 10.20 -0.38
N LEU A 80 14.49 8.97 0.03
CA LEU A 80 15.86 8.53 0.36
C LEU A 80 16.78 8.57 -0.87
N GLU A 81 16.28 8.15 -2.03
CA GLU A 81 17.04 8.21 -3.28
C GLU A 81 17.35 9.66 -3.68
N SER A 82 16.40 10.56 -3.51
CA SER A 82 16.60 11.98 -3.78
C SER A 82 17.65 12.60 -2.86
N GLU A 83 17.61 12.29 -1.56
CA GLU A 83 18.60 12.74 -0.59
C GLU A 83 20.00 12.23 -0.93
N LYS A 84 20.09 10.95 -1.30
CA LYS A 84 21.37 10.34 -1.70
C LYS A 84 21.97 11.01 -2.92
N LYS A 85 21.17 11.28 -3.93
CA LYS A 85 21.60 12.00 -5.14
C LYS A 85 22.07 13.41 -4.81
N GLN A 86 21.38 14.10 -3.91
CA GLN A 86 21.72 15.45 -3.49
C GLN A 86 23.06 15.48 -2.74
N ILE A 87 23.29 14.57 -1.83
CA ILE A 87 24.55 14.42 -1.11
C ILE A 87 25.69 14.15 -2.08
N GLU A 88 25.48 13.29 -3.06
CA GLU A 88 26.49 12.97 -4.06
C GLU A 88 26.83 14.17 -4.95
N ARG A 89 25.84 14.97 -5.36
CA ARG A 89 26.08 16.21 -6.09
C ARG A 89 26.93 17.18 -5.27
N MET A 90 26.61 17.35 -3.99
CA MET A 90 27.35 18.23 -3.09
C MET A 90 28.79 17.75 -2.93
N ARG A 91 29.00 16.44 -2.83
CA ARG A 91 30.34 15.85 -2.75
C ARG A 91 31.15 16.13 -4.01
N ARG A 92 30.56 15.95 -5.18
CA ARG A 92 31.20 16.22 -6.48
C ARG A 92 31.55 17.70 -6.64
N GLN A 93 30.68 18.58 -6.23
CA GLN A 93 30.94 20.04 -6.27
C GLN A 93 32.08 20.41 -5.35
N ARG A 94 32.16 19.82 -4.15
CA ARG A 94 33.25 20.04 -3.20
C ARG A 94 34.57 19.55 -3.78
N GLU A 95 34.61 18.36 -4.34
CA GLU A 95 35.80 17.79 -4.97
C GLU A 95 36.29 18.66 -6.14
N ALA A 96 35.37 19.13 -6.97
CA ALA A 96 35.69 20.02 -8.09
C ALA A 96 36.28 21.35 -7.59
N ALA A 97 35.75 21.91 -6.53
CA ALA A 97 36.27 23.14 -5.91
C ALA A 97 37.67 22.95 -5.33
N GLU A 98 37.95 21.79 -4.72
CA GLU A 98 39.24 21.45 -4.16
C GLU A 98 40.32 21.27 -5.25
N ARG A 99 39.90 20.83 -6.45
CA ARG A 99 40.81 20.64 -7.59
C ARG A 99 41.13 21.94 -8.33
N ALA A 100 40.32 22.96 -8.15
CA ALA A 100 40.55 24.27 -8.71
C ALA A 100 41.53 25.04 -7.84
#